data_53106e462ab3750cb596a06a87695dd4
#
_entry.id   53106e462ab3750cb596a06a87695dd4
#
_cell.length_a   1.000
_cell.length_b   1.000
_cell.length_c   1.000
_cell.angle_alpha   90.00
_cell.angle_beta   90.00
_cell.angle_gamma   90.00
#
_symmetry.space_group_name_H-M   'P 1'
#
loop_
_entity.id
_entity.type
_entity.pdbx_description
1 polymer ?
#
loop_
_entity_poly.entity_id
_entity_poly.type
_entity_poly.pdbx_seq_one_letter_code
_entity_poly.pdbx_strand_id
1 'polypeptide(L)'
;MNPSKVIRENVVKLTDLPNIGKASAEDLLLLGIDNPSQLIGQCPFEMYERLCELTNARHDPCVIDVFMSVTSFMSGEEAKPWWAFTDIRKQRLTEK
;
A
#
# COMPACT_ATOMS: atom_id res chain seq x y z
N MET A 1 15.36 0.89 -0.84
CA MET A 1 14.82 0.17 -2.02
C MET A 1 14.47 1.17 -3.12
N ASN A 2 14.81 0.85 -4.36
CA ASN A 2 14.39 1.66 -5.50
C ASN A 2 13.14 1.02 -6.11
N PRO A 3 11.94 1.62 -5.93
CA PRO A 3 10.69 0.99 -6.38
C PRO A 3 10.64 0.78 -7.90
N SER A 4 11.33 1.61 -8.69
CA SER A 4 11.31 1.47 -10.14
C SER A 4 12.01 0.21 -10.65
N LYS A 5 12.77 -0.47 -9.79
CA LYS A 5 13.47 -1.71 -10.15
C LYS A 5 12.70 -2.97 -9.78
N VAL A 6 11.53 -2.83 -9.18
CA VAL A 6 10.70 -3.99 -8.83
C VAL A 6 10.07 -4.56 -10.10
N ILE A 7 10.24 -5.86 -10.31
CA ILE A 7 9.67 -6.58 -11.47
C ILE A 7 8.47 -7.38 -10.97
N ARG A 8 7.28 -7.11 -11.54
CA ARG A 8 6.03 -7.70 -11.06
C ARG A 8 6.05 -9.22 -11.04
N GLU A 9 6.65 -9.83 -12.05
CA GLU A 9 6.72 -11.28 -12.18
C GLU A 9 7.60 -11.94 -11.11
N ASN A 10 8.47 -11.15 -10.47
CA ASN A 10 9.37 -11.65 -9.43
C ASN A 10 8.84 -11.40 -8.02
N VAL A 11 7.67 -10.79 -7.89
CA VAL A 11 7.08 -10.48 -6.58
C VAL A 11 6.39 -11.72 -6.03
N VAL A 12 6.96 -12.29 -4.97
CA VAL A 12 6.44 -13.48 -4.29
C VAL A 12 6.02 -13.16 -2.86
N LYS A 13 6.86 -12.40 -2.15
CA LYS A 13 6.62 -12.01 -0.76
C LYS A 13 6.16 -10.56 -0.69
N LEU A 14 5.53 -10.18 0.42
CA LEU A 14 5.12 -8.79 0.64
C LEU A 14 6.29 -7.82 0.54
N THR A 15 7.45 -8.20 1.08
CA THR A 15 8.63 -7.33 1.05
C THR A 15 9.27 -7.20 -0.33
N ASP A 16 8.83 -7.98 -1.30
CA ASP A 16 9.25 -7.83 -2.69
C ASP A 16 8.52 -6.67 -3.39
N LEU A 17 7.41 -6.20 -2.80
CA LEU A 17 6.62 -5.11 -3.34
C LEU A 17 7.36 -3.78 -3.24
N PRO A 18 7.09 -2.82 -4.16
CA PRO A 18 7.68 -1.48 -4.03
C PRO A 18 7.18 -0.83 -2.73
N ASN A 19 8.07 -0.10 -2.07
CA ASN A 19 7.78 0.68 -0.85
C ASN A 19 7.42 -0.15 0.39
N ILE A 20 7.50 -1.47 0.35
CA ILE A 20 7.16 -2.32 1.48
C ILE A 20 8.42 -2.82 2.19
N GLY A 21 8.66 -2.26 3.39
CA GLY A 21 9.65 -2.78 4.31
C GLY A 21 8.98 -3.71 5.32
N LYS A 22 9.73 -4.09 6.36
CA LYS A 22 9.25 -5.00 7.39
C LYS A 22 7.99 -4.48 8.11
N ALA A 23 8.00 -3.19 8.49
CA ALA A 23 6.88 -2.60 9.23
C ALA A 23 5.60 -2.57 8.39
N SER A 24 5.71 -2.18 7.12
CA SER A 24 4.55 -2.14 6.22
C SER A 24 4.04 -3.55 5.92
N ALA A 25 4.94 -4.53 5.82
CA ALA A 25 4.55 -5.92 5.64
C ALA A 25 3.75 -6.42 6.84
N GLU A 26 4.16 -6.06 8.06
CA GLU A 26 3.43 -6.42 9.27
C GLU A 26 2.01 -5.81 9.27
N ASP A 27 1.88 -4.57 8.83
CA ASP A 27 0.57 -3.92 8.71
C ASP A 27 -0.33 -4.67 7.72
N LEU A 28 0.21 -5.10 6.59
CA LEU A 28 -0.55 -5.88 5.62
C LEU A 28 -1.00 -7.22 6.20
N LEU A 29 -0.14 -7.87 6.99
CA LEU A 29 -0.50 -9.12 7.65
C LEU A 29 -1.66 -8.92 8.63
N LEU A 30 -1.68 -7.80 9.36
CA LEU A 30 -2.80 -7.47 10.25
C LEU A 30 -4.11 -7.35 9.48
N LEU A 31 -4.05 -6.88 8.24
CA LEU A 31 -5.22 -6.75 7.37
C LEU A 31 -5.66 -8.08 6.74
N GLY A 32 -4.94 -9.16 7.03
CA GLY A 32 -5.22 -10.46 6.43
C GLY A 32 -4.60 -10.65 5.05
N ILE A 33 -3.70 -9.76 4.67
CA ILE A 33 -3.03 -9.82 3.37
C ILE A 33 -1.65 -10.45 3.60
N ASP A 34 -1.49 -11.70 3.19
CA ASP A 34 -0.24 -12.43 3.38
C ASP A 34 0.52 -12.70 2.07
N ASN A 35 -0.07 -12.35 0.93
CA ASN A 35 0.64 -12.43 -0.35
C ASN A 35 0.21 -11.27 -1.26
N PRO A 36 1.09 -10.88 -2.21
CA PRO A 36 0.82 -9.70 -3.05
C PRO A 36 -0.45 -9.77 -3.88
N SER A 37 -0.85 -10.94 -4.33
CA SER A 37 -2.04 -11.07 -5.19
C SER A 37 -3.33 -10.65 -4.48
N GLN A 38 -3.35 -10.70 -3.16
CA GLN A 38 -4.51 -10.27 -2.37
C GLN A 38 -4.74 -8.77 -2.42
N LEU A 39 -3.77 -8.00 -2.89
CA LEU A 39 -3.90 -6.54 -3.04
C LEU A 39 -4.72 -6.15 -4.26
N ILE A 40 -4.90 -7.07 -5.20
CA ILE A 40 -5.67 -6.78 -6.42
C ILE A 40 -7.13 -6.50 -6.04
N GLY A 41 -7.61 -5.32 -6.44
CA GLY A 41 -9.00 -4.94 -6.15
C GLY A 41 -9.24 -4.33 -4.78
N GLN A 42 -8.21 -4.20 -3.94
CA GLN A 42 -8.35 -3.59 -2.62
C GLN A 42 -8.40 -2.07 -2.72
N CYS A 43 -9.14 -1.44 -1.80
CA CYS A 43 -9.21 0.01 -1.71
C CYS A 43 -8.23 0.49 -0.62
N PRO A 44 -7.22 1.29 -0.98
CA PRO A 44 -6.23 1.74 0.01
C PRO A 44 -6.82 2.56 1.16
N PHE A 45 -7.88 3.31 0.91
CA PHE A 45 -8.53 4.10 1.97
C PHE A 45 -9.25 3.20 2.98
N GLU A 46 -9.93 2.16 2.50
CA GLU A 46 -10.57 1.17 3.38
C GLU A 46 -9.53 0.36 4.15
N MET A 47 -8.42 0.01 3.51
CA MET A 47 -7.30 -0.67 4.17
C MET A 47 -6.78 0.16 5.34
N TYR A 48 -6.62 1.46 5.13
CA TYR A 48 -6.14 2.37 6.16
C TYR A 48 -7.12 2.44 7.35
N GLU A 49 -8.40 2.63 7.07
CA GLU A 49 -9.41 2.71 8.12
C GLU A 49 -9.47 1.42 8.94
N ARG A 50 -9.42 0.29 8.26
CA ARG A 50 -9.42 -1.01 8.92
C ARG A 50 -8.16 -1.21 9.78
N LEU A 51 -7.00 -0.77 9.29
CA LEU A 51 -5.77 -0.86 10.07
C LEU A 51 -5.87 -0.03 11.35
N CYS A 52 -6.42 1.18 11.25
CA CYS A 52 -6.61 2.04 12.42
C CYS A 52 -7.55 1.38 13.44
N GLU A 53 -8.61 0.73 12.97
CA GLU A 53 -9.53 0.02 13.84
C GLU A 53 -8.86 -1.17 14.53
N LEU A 54 -8.11 -1.97 13.76
CA LEU A 54 -7.47 -3.17 14.29
C LEU A 54 -6.39 -2.86 15.33
N THR A 55 -5.70 -1.74 15.16
CA THR A 55 -4.64 -1.33 16.08
C THR A 55 -5.12 -0.35 17.15
N ASN A 56 -6.38 0.07 17.07
CA ASN A 56 -6.98 1.08 17.97
C ASN A 56 -6.12 2.34 18.03
N ALA A 57 -5.61 2.77 16.88
CA ALA A 57 -4.75 3.93 16.76
C ALA A 57 -4.92 4.59 15.39
N ARG A 58 -4.76 5.91 15.34
CA ARG A 58 -4.80 6.64 14.08
C ARG A 58 -3.38 6.71 13.51
N HIS A 59 -3.15 6.05 12.39
CA HIS A 59 -1.85 6.03 11.72
C HIS A 59 -1.63 7.29 10.91
N ASP A 60 -0.36 7.55 10.56
CA ASP A 60 -0.01 8.66 9.68
C ASP A 60 -0.68 8.46 8.32
N PRO A 61 -1.32 9.50 7.74
CA PRO A 61 -1.94 9.37 6.42
C PRO A 61 -1.00 8.91 5.31
N CYS A 62 0.31 9.04 5.47
CA CYS A 62 1.28 8.51 4.51
C CYS A 62 1.15 7.01 4.30
N VAL A 63 0.57 6.29 5.26
CA VAL A 63 0.29 4.86 5.12
C VAL A 63 -0.67 4.62 3.96
N ILE A 64 -1.61 5.53 3.74
CA ILE A 64 -2.53 5.44 2.58
C ILE A 64 -1.72 5.49 1.27
N ASP A 65 -0.72 6.37 1.22
CA ASP A 65 0.13 6.52 0.03
C ASP A 65 0.87 5.21 -0.28
N VAL A 66 1.37 4.55 0.75
CA VAL A 66 2.03 3.24 0.60
C VAL A 66 1.04 2.21 0.08
N PHE A 67 -0.17 2.16 0.65
CA PHE A 67 -1.21 1.23 0.19
C PHE A 67 -1.63 1.53 -1.24
N MET A 68 -1.73 2.82 -1.63
CA MET A 68 -2.02 3.19 -3.01
C MET A 68 -0.93 2.69 -3.95
N SER A 69 0.33 2.80 -3.55
CA SER A 69 1.45 2.38 -4.38
C SER A 69 1.41 0.88 -4.68
N VAL A 70 1.07 0.05 -3.70
CA VAL A 70 1.07 -1.41 -3.89
C VAL A 70 -0.20 -1.92 -4.56
N THR A 71 -1.36 -1.33 -4.27
CA THR A 71 -2.61 -1.72 -4.94
C THR A 71 -2.56 -1.32 -6.42
N SER A 72 -2.01 -0.15 -6.72
CA SER A 72 -1.81 0.32 -8.09
C SER A 72 -0.83 -0.60 -8.84
N PHE A 73 0.29 -0.94 -8.21
CA PHE A 73 1.30 -1.81 -8.81
C PHE A 73 0.72 -3.19 -9.14
N MET A 74 -0.02 -3.78 -8.21
CA MET A 74 -0.60 -5.11 -8.41
C MET A 74 -1.76 -5.08 -9.42
N SER A 75 -2.32 -3.91 -9.68
CA SER A 75 -3.35 -3.73 -10.72
C SER A 75 -2.76 -3.55 -12.11
N GLY A 76 -1.43 -3.54 -12.25
CA GLY A 76 -0.76 -3.45 -13.52
C GLY A 76 -0.05 -2.13 -13.78
N GLU A 77 -0.14 -1.18 -12.86
CA GLU A 77 0.50 0.12 -13.01
C GLU A 77 2.00 0.06 -12.73
N GLU A 78 2.70 1.10 -13.17
CA GLU A 78 4.14 1.23 -12.98
C GLU A 78 4.48 1.37 -11.50
N ALA A 79 5.60 0.77 -11.08
CA ALA A 79 6.09 0.93 -9.71
C ALA A 79 6.59 2.37 -9.50
N LYS A 80 6.08 3.04 -8.46
CA LYS A 80 6.43 4.41 -8.13
C LYS A 80 6.73 4.52 -6.64
N PRO A 81 7.53 5.52 -6.21
CA PRO A 81 7.70 5.76 -4.79
C PRO A 81 6.37 6.20 -4.17
N TRP A 82 6.18 5.92 -2.86
CA TRP A 82 4.90 6.19 -2.22
C TRP A 82 4.50 7.67 -2.26
N TRP A 83 5.48 8.58 -2.22
CA TRP A 83 5.18 10.02 -2.23
C TRP A 83 4.61 10.52 -3.57
N ALA A 84 4.71 9.69 -4.62
CA ALA A 84 4.07 10.03 -5.89
C ALA A 84 2.53 10.02 -5.78
N PHE A 85 2.00 9.42 -4.72
CA PHE A 85 0.55 9.33 -4.48
C PHE A 85 0.03 10.34 -3.46
N THR A 86 0.92 11.11 -2.83
CA THR A 86 0.55 12.04 -1.76
C THR A 86 -0.48 13.08 -2.21
N ASP A 87 -0.28 13.68 -3.37
CA ASP A 87 -1.22 14.70 -3.88
C ASP A 87 -2.58 14.09 -4.21
N ILE A 88 -2.59 12.90 -4.77
CA ILE A 88 -3.84 12.19 -5.09
C ILE A 88 -4.59 11.88 -3.80
N ARG A 89 -3.91 11.40 -2.78
CA ARG A 89 -4.48 11.11 -1.47
C ARG A 89 -5.10 12.36 -0.86
N LYS A 90 -4.35 13.47 -0.84
CA LYS A 90 -4.84 14.73 -0.27
C LYS A 90 -6.07 15.24 -1.00
N GLN A 91 -6.07 15.15 -2.33
CA GLN A 91 -7.19 15.57 -3.15
C GLN A 91 -8.44 14.75 -2.83
N ARG A 92 -8.30 13.42 -2.71
CA ARG A 92 -9.43 12.55 -2.42
C ARG A 92 -10.01 12.78 -1.04
N LEU A 93 -9.17 13.06 -0.05
CA LEU A 93 -9.64 13.33 1.31
C LEU A 93 -10.39 14.66 1.40
N THR A 94 -10.07 15.63 0.55
CA THR A 94 -10.73 16.94 0.56
C THR A 94 -12.03 16.97 -0.25
N GLU A 95 -12.26 15.97 -1.10
CA GLU A 95 -13.47 15.89 -1.93
C GLU A 95 -14.69 15.33 -1.19
N LYS A 96 -14.54 14.98 0.06
CA LYS A 96 -15.65 14.42 0.85
C LYS A 96 -16.66 15.48 1.27
#